data_e5585adc5b10a70d479cd7e96c2bc05d
#
_entry.id   e5585adc5b10a70d479cd7e96c2bc05d
#
_cell.length_a   1.000
_cell.length_b   1.000
_cell.length_c   1.000
_cell.angle_alpha   90.00
_cell.angle_beta   90.00
_cell.angle_gamma   90.00
#
_symmetry.space_group_name_H-M   'P 1'
#
loop_
_entity.id
_entity.type
_entity.pdbx_description
1 polymer ?
#
loop_
_entity_poly.entity_id
_entity_poly.type
_entity_poly.pdbx_seq_one_letter_code
_entity_poly.pdbx_strand_id
1 'polypeptide(L)'
;FNAAQVSAICRTLDGQPGKVFATPGWRVIKDRGSLLIEPVQEAVKPLLEMKEHPYAPDFMIPRDKATACFDADKLQHPLSLRLCRQGDSFVPFGMKGRKKVSDYLTDRKFSLLRKERQWVLCCGDDIIWLVGERVDNRFRIDEKTRKVLVVSTIDQ
;
A
#
# COMPACT_ATOMS: atom_id res chain seq x y z
N PHE A 1 -13.69 9.42 25.89
CA PHE A 1 -12.51 9.11 26.70
C PHE A 1 -12.77 9.48 28.16
N ASN A 2 -12.29 8.66 29.10
CA ASN A 2 -12.36 8.99 30.52
C ASN A 2 -11.14 9.83 30.93
N ALA A 3 -11.16 10.34 32.18
CA ALA A 3 -10.10 11.21 32.70
C ALA A 3 -8.71 10.56 32.67
N ALA A 4 -8.62 9.25 32.99
CA ALA A 4 -7.34 8.53 32.96
C ALA A 4 -6.78 8.43 31.56
N GLN A 5 -7.62 8.19 30.56
CA GLN A 5 -7.21 8.13 29.16
C GLN A 5 -6.76 9.50 28.66
N VAL A 6 -7.46 10.58 29.00
CA VAL A 6 -7.06 11.94 28.66
C VAL A 6 -5.70 12.27 29.25
N SER A 7 -5.46 11.94 30.53
CA SER A 7 -4.17 12.14 31.18
C SER A 7 -3.05 11.36 30.49
N ALA A 8 -3.30 10.11 30.10
CA ALA A 8 -2.33 9.30 29.36
C ALA A 8 -2.00 9.91 27.99
N ILE A 9 -2.99 10.44 27.27
CA ILE A 9 -2.81 11.11 25.99
C ILE A 9 -1.94 12.36 26.18
N CYS A 10 -2.23 13.17 27.18
CA CYS A 10 -1.46 14.38 27.44
C CYS A 10 0.01 14.09 27.76
N ARG A 11 0.29 13.00 28.47
CA ARG A 11 1.68 12.59 28.78
C ARG A 11 2.47 12.17 27.56
N THR A 12 1.82 11.80 26.47
CA THR A 12 2.49 11.34 25.25
C THR A 12 2.74 12.43 24.23
N LEU A 13 2.32 13.68 24.50
CA LEU A 13 2.55 14.80 23.59
C LEU A 13 4.03 15.01 23.28
N ASP A 14 4.91 14.76 24.27
CA ASP A 14 6.36 14.87 24.11
C ASP A 14 7.02 13.50 23.80
N GLY A 15 6.26 12.44 23.67
CA GLY A 15 6.77 11.09 23.39
C GLY A 15 7.03 10.86 21.89
N GLN A 16 7.46 9.64 21.57
CA GLN A 16 7.72 9.26 20.18
C GLN A 16 6.42 9.13 19.39
N PRO A 17 6.45 9.50 18.08
CA PRO A 17 5.31 9.25 17.19
C PRO A 17 4.96 7.77 17.11
N GLY A 18 3.69 7.47 16.84
CA GLY A 18 3.22 6.11 16.66
C GLY A 18 2.57 5.48 17.87
N LYS A 19 2.55 6.14 19.03
CA LYS A 19 1.80 5.64 20.17
C LYS A 19 0.30 5.71 19.90
N VAL A 20 -0.40 4.61 20.18
CA VAL A 20 -1.83 4.46 19.94
C VAL A 20 -2.57 4.25 21.24
N PHE A 21 -3.64 4.99 21.44
CA PHE A 21 -4.59 4.82 22.55
C PHE A 21 -5.95 4.51 21.95
N ALA A 22 -6.60 3.47 22.42
CA ALA A 22 -7.88 3.04 21.88
C ALA A 22 -8.95 2.93 22.95
N THR A 23 -10.17 3.34 22.60
CA THR A 23 -11.40 3.03 23.32
C THR A 23 -12.36 2.38 22.31
N PRO A 24 -13.44 1.72 22.76
CA PRO A 24 -14.43 1.20 21.83
C PRO A 24 -14.93 2.30 20.87
N GLY A 25 -14.76 2.09 19.57
CA GLY A 25 -15.21 3.00 18.53
C GLY A 25 -14.26 4.12 18.13
N TRP A 26 -13.19 4.39 18.91
CA TRP A 26 -12.26 5.48 18.62
C TRP A 26 -10.84 5.11 18.97
N ARG A 27 -9.88 5.71 18.27
CA ARG A 27 -8.46 5.64 18.65
C ARG A 27 -7.79 6.99 18.46
N VAL A 28 -6.73 7.23 19.24
CA VAL A 28 -5.89 8.43 19.18
C VAL A 28 -4.46 8.00 18.88
N ILE A 29 -3.85 8.62 17.90
CA ILE A 29 -2.48 8.33 17.48
C ILE A 29 -1.67 9.61 17.55
N LYS A 30 -0.50 9.55 18.19
CA LYS A 30 0.47 10.65 18.11
C LYS A 30 1.31 10.49 16.83
N ASP A 31 1.29 11.50 15.97
CA ASP A 31 2.03 11.50 14.71
C ASP A 31 2.67 12.87 14.49
N ARG A 32 3.99 12.90 14.45
CA ARG A 32 4.80 14.10 14.11
C ARG A 32 4.41 15.37 14.85
N GLY A 33 4.18 15.27 16.15
CA GLY A 33 3.79 16.42 16.98
C GLY A 33 2.31 16.76 16.96
N SER A 34 1.50 15.98 16.26
CA SER A 34 0.06 16.11 16.21
C SER A 34 -0.62 14.90 16.84
N LEU A 35 -1.84 15.09 17.34
CA LEU A 35 -2.70 14.00 17.76
C LEU A 35 -3.78 13.79 16.69
N LEU A 36 -3.92 12.54 16.25
CA LEU A 36 -4.96 12.14 15.32
C LEU A 36 -6.01 11.34 16.09
N ILE A 37 -7.26 11.75 15.98
CA ILE A 37 -8.40 11.05 16.59
C ILE A 37 -9.28 10.60 15.46
N GLU A 38 -9.56 9.29 15.40
CA GLU A 38 -10.40 8.75 14.36
C GLU A 38 -11.32 7.64 14.86
N PRO A 39 -12.46 7.42 14.18
CA PRO A 39 -13.26 6.21 14.43
C PRO A 39 -12.43 4.99 14.10
N VAL A 40 -12.54 3.93 14.91
CA VAL A 40 -11.93 2.65 14.58
C VAL A 40 -12.74 2.03 13.47
N GLN A 41 -12.15 1.99 12.26
CA GLN A 41 -12.75 1.37 11.08
C GLN A 41 -11.77 0.36 10.52
N GLU A 42 -12.28 -0.79 10.13
CA GLU A 42 -11.49 -1.75 9.37
C GLU A 42 -11.19 -1.18 7.99
N ALA A 43 -9.98 -1.47 7.50
CA ALA A 43 -9.61 -1.11 6.13
C ALA A 43 -10.48 -1.91 5.15
N VAL A 44 -11.19 -1.22 4.28
CA VAL A 44 -12.05 -1.87 3.28
C VAL A 44 -11.16 -2.44 2.18
N LYS A 45 -11.29 -3.76 1.94
CA LYS A 45 -10.54 -4.44 0.90
C LYS A 45 -11.01 -3.93 -0.48
N PRO A 46 -10.10 -3.40 -1.31
CA PRO A 46 -10.48 -2.94 -2.63
C PRO A 46 -10.89 -4.09 -3.54
N LEU A 47 -11.83 -3.82 -4.43
CA LEU A 47 -12.15 -4.74 -5.50
C LEU A 47 -11.20 -4.50 -6.66
N LEU A 48 -10.65 -5.57 -7.18
CA LEU A 48 -9.73 -5.52 -8.31
C LEU A 48 -10.33 -6.21 -9.52
N GLU A 49 -10.21 -5.58 -10.67
CA GLU A 49 -10.52 -6.18 -11.96
C GLU A 49 -9.20 -6.54 -12.64
N MET A 50 -9.09 -7.78 -13.12
CA MET A 50 -7.89 -8.28 -13.78
C MET A 50 -8.22 -8.73 -15.18
N LYS A 51 -7.46 -8.27 -16.17
CA LYS A 51 -7.62 -8.65 -17.57
C LYS A 51 -6.26 -8.94 -18.18
N GLU A 52 -6.17 -10.04 -18.92
CA GLU A 52 -4.99 -10.34 -19.73
C GLU A 52 -5.18 -9.84 -21.15
N HIS A 53 -4.12 -9.27 -21.70
CA HIS A 53 -4.07 -8.81 -23.08
C HIS A 53 -2.79 -9.29 -23.74
N PRO A 54 -2.82 -9.62 -25.05
CA PRO A 54 -1.57 -9.79 -25.77
C PRO A 54 -0.83 -8.45 -25.83
N TYR A 55 0.49 -8.49 -25.67
CA TYR A 55 1.30 -7.28 -25.79
C TYR A 55 1.58 -7.03 -27.28
N ALA A 56 1.08 -5.91 -27.75
CA ALA A 56 1.26 -5.47 -29.13
C ALA A 56 1.92 -4.09 -29.14
N PRO A 57 2.58 -3.67 -30.25
CA PRO A 57 3.23 -2.37 -30.32
C PRO A 57 2.29 -1.18 -30.07
N ASP A 58 1.00 -1.36 -30.29
CA ASP A 58 -0.03 -0.33 -30.08
C ASP A 58 -0.64 -0.38 -28.67
N PHE A 59 -0.17 -1.29 -27.79
CA PHE A 59 -0.68 -1.36 -26.43
C PHE A 59 -0.27 -0.10 -25.64
N MET A 60 -1.26 0.59 -25.12
CA MET A 60 -1.03 1.79 -24.31
C MET A 60 -1.07 1.42 -22.82
N ILE A 61 0.04 1.67 -22.11
CA ILE A 61 0.11 1.45 -20.68
C ILE A 61 -0.62 2.60 -19.98
N PRO A 62 -1.70 2.31 -19.20
CA PRO A 62 -2.38 3.34 -18.43
C PRO A 62 -1.43 3.99 -17.43
N ARG A 63 -1.55 5.31 -17.25
CA ARG A 63 -0.68 6.07 -16.36
C ARG A 63 -1.33 6.43 -15.03
N ASP A 64 -2.60 6.09 -14.83
CA ASP A 64 -3.24 6.39 -13.56
C ASP A 64 -2.77 5.43 -12.46
N LYS A 65 -2.85 5.88 -11.21
CA LYS A 65 -2.39 5.09 -10.06
C LYS A 65 -3.36 4.00 -9.65
N ALA A 66 -4.57 4.02 -10.15
CA ALA A 66 -5.59 3.01 -9.87
C ALA A 66 -5.43 1.78 -10.76
N THR A 67 -4.56 1.83 -11.76
CA THR A 67 -4.33 0.76 -12.73
C THR A 67 -2.86 0.38 -12.75
N ALA A 68 -2.59 -0.92 -12.69
CA ALA A 68 -1.25 -1.47 -12.77
C ALA A 68 -1.17 -2.44 -13.95
N CYS A 69 -0.01 -2.44 -14.62
CA CYS A 69 0.26 -3.36 -15.73
C CYS A 69 1.51 -4.15 -15.42
N PHE A 70 1.45 -5.45 -15.66
CA PHE A 70 2.56 -6.37 -15.39
C PHE A 70 2.81 -7.26 -16.60
N ASP A 71 4.05 -7.74 -16.72
CA ASP A 71 4.36 -8.85 -17.61
C ASP A 71 3.75 -10.13 -17.01
N ALA A 72 2.70 -10.66 -17.64
CA ALA A 72 1.98 -11.81 -17.11
C ALA A 72 2.85 -13.05 -16.96
N ASP A 73 3.85 -13.23 -17.82
CA ASP A 73 4.75 -14.38 -17.75
C ASP A 73 5.72 -14.32 -16.56
N LYS A 74 5.93 -13.14 -15.98
CA LYS A 74 6.74 -12.98 -14.77
C LYS A 74 5.97 -13.31 -13.49
N LEU A 75 4.65 -13.42 -13.57
CA LEU A 75 3.78 -13.73 -12.43
C LEU A 75 3.58 -15.25 -12.36
N GLN A 76 4.51 -15.95 -11.71
CA GLN A 76 4.55 -17.41 -11.69
C GLN A 76 3.90 -18.03 -10.45
N HIS A 77 3.36 -17.20 -9.56
CA HIS A 77 2.72 -17.65 -8.32
C HIS A 77 1.32 -17.05 -8.19
N PRO A 78 0.44 -17.63 -7.37
CA PRO A 78 -0.88 -17.06 -7.15
C PRO A 78 -0.82 -15.63 -6.62
N LEU A 79 -1.77 -14.82 -7.08
CA LEU A 79 -1.91 -13.44 -6.61
C LEU A 79 -2.77 -13.40 -5.35
N SER A 80 -2.38 -12.55 -4.42
CA SER A 80 -3.12 -12.32 -3.19
C SER A 80 -3.10 -10.85 -2.82
N LEU A 81 -4.15 -10.40 -2.15
CA LEU A 81 -4.29 -9.01 -1.71
C LEU A 81 -4.33 -8.99 -0.18
N ARG A 82 -3.47 -8.20 0.44
CA ARG A 82 -3.41 -8.06 1.89
C ARG A 82 -3.00 -6.65 2.27
N LEU A 83 -3.19 -6.31 3.54
CA LEU A 83 -2.64 -5.08 4.08
C LEU A 83 -1.12 -5.20 4.24
N CYS A 84 -0.42 -4.09 4.08
CA CYS A 84 1.02 -4.08 4.29
C CYS A 84 1.34 -4.41 5.75
N ARG A 85 2.50 -5.02 5.96
CA ARG A 85 2.98 -5.48 7.27
C ARG A 85 4.33 -4.85 7.55
N GLN A 86 4.68 -4.78 8.83
CA GLN A 86 6.02 -4.36 9.23
C GLN A 86 7.06 -5.28 8.57
N GLY A 87 8.10 -4.68 8.01
CA GLY A 87 9.16 -5.42 7.34
C GLY A 87 8.94 -5.66 5.85
N ASP A 88 7.77 -5.36 5.31
CA ASP A 88 7.52 -5.47 3.87
C ASP A 88 8.48 -4.59 3.07
N SER A 89 8.94 -5.13 1.94
CA SER A 89 9.83 -4.42 1.03
C SER A 89 9.50 -4.77 -0.42
N PHE A 90 9.90 -3.91 -1.33
CA PHE A 90 9.69 -4.10 -2.78
C PHE A 90 10.77 -3.31 -3.53
N VAL A 91 10.80 -3.49 -4.85
CA VAL A 91 11.69 -2.72 -5.73
C VAL A 91 10.82 -1.71 -6.49
N PRO A 92 10.77 -0.44 -6.07
CA PRO A 92 9.89 0.54 -6.73
C PRO A 92 10.20 0.67 -8.22
N PHE A 93 9.15 0.79 -9.03
CA PHE A 93 9.30 0.97 -10.48
C PHE A 93 10.27 2.11 -10.80
N GLY A 94 11.21 1.86 -11.67
CA GLY A 94 12.24 2.82 -12.05
C GLY A 94 13.48 2.80 -11.15
N MET A 95 13.47 2.00 -10.08
CA MET A 95 14.62 1.85 -9.18
C MET A 95 15.22 0.46 -9.31
N LYS A 96 16.51 0.32 -8.96
CA LYS A 96 17.22 -0.96 -9.02
C LYS A 96 17.30 -1.65 -7.67
N GLY A 97 17.19 -0.91 -6.59
CA GLY A 97 17.36 -1.42 -5.24
C GLY A 97 16.04 -1.66 -4.52
N ARG A 98 16.10 -2.53 -3.52
CA ARG A 98 14.95 -2.82 -2.66
C ARG A 98 14.74 -1.68 -1.66
N LYS A 99 13.48 -1.33 -1.42
CA LYS A 99 13.10 -0.31 -0.45
C LYS A 99 12.00 -0.85 0.47
N LYS A 100 12.07 -0.52 1.75
CA LYS A 100 10.98 -0.86 2.67
C LYS A 100 9.72 -0.09 2.28
N VAL A 101 8.58 -0.77 2.31
CA VAL A 101 7.28 -0.15 2.01
C VAL A 101 7.03 1.02 2.96
N SER A 102 7.32 0.84 4.25
CA SER A 102 7.17 1.91 5.24
C SER A 102 7.97 3.16 4.88
N ASP A 103 9.23 2.99 4.44
CA ASP A 103 10.09 4.12 4.05
C ASP A 103 9.56 4.81 2.79
N TYR A 104 9.10 4.02 1.82
CA TYR A 104 8.49 4.56 0.60
C TYR A 104 7.26 5.42 0.93
N LEU A 105 6.37 4.91 1.79
CA LEU A 105 5.17 5.63 2.19
C LEU A 105 5.49 6.88 3.02
N THR A 106 6.55 6.83 3.85
CA THR A 106 7.03 8.00 4.59
C THR A 106 7.50 9.10 3.62
N ASP A 107 8.27 8.72 2.60
CA ASP A 107 8.71 9.66 1.58
C ASP A 107 7.54 10.29 0.80
N ARG A 108 6.45 9.56 0.68
CA ARG A 108 5.20 10.03 0.08
C ARG A 108 4.33 10.83 1.04
N LYS A 109 4.83 11.10 2.25
CA LYS A 109 4.12 11.88 3.28
C LYS A 109 2.88 11.20 3.84
N PHE A 110 2.83 9.87 3.81
CA PHE A 110 1.74 9.13 4.42
C PHE A 110 1.78 9.26 5.95
N SER A 111 0.62 9.51 6.53
CA SER A 111 0.46 9.40 8.00
C SER A 111 0.52 7.92 8.42
N LEU A 112 0.72 7.68 9.72
CA LEU A 112 0.70 6.32 10.24
C LEU A 112 -0.61 5.61 9.91
N LEU A 113 -1.74 6.31 9.99
CA LEU A 113 -3.06 5.76 9.66
C LEU A 113 -3.16 5.33 8.21
N ARG A 114 -2.68 6.14 7.29
CA ARG A 114 -2.67 5.80 5.87
C ARG A 114 -1.77 4.61 5.58
N LYS A 115 -0.61 4.51 6.25
CA LYS A 115 0.29 3.36 6.10
C LYS A 115 -0.39 2.06 6.53
N GLU A 116 -1.12 2.07 7.64
CA GLU A 116 -1.83 0.89 8.14
C GLU A 116 -2.93 0.42 7.20
N ARG A 117 -3.45 1.30 6.35
CA ARG A 117 -4.52 1.03 5.40
C ARG A 117 -4.02 0.76 3.99
N GLN A 118 -2.70 0.69 3.80
CA GLN A 118 -2.13 0.43 2.48
C GLN A 118 -2.27 -1.04 2.12
N TRP A 119 -2.99 -1.30 1.05
CA TRP A 119 -3.11 -2.64 0.48
C TRP A 119 -1.96 -2.93 -0.46
N VAL A 120 -1.49 -4.17 -0.45
CA VAL A 120 -0.45 -4.64 -1.35
C VAL A 120 -0.95 -5.86 -2.10
N LEU A 121 -0.68 -5.90 -3.39
CA LEU A 121 -0.93 -7.07 -4.23
C LEU A 121 0.37 -7.88 -4.30
N CYS A 122 0.27 -9.17 -4.02
CA CYS A 122 1.43 -10.07 -3.96
C CYS A 122 1.31 -11.17 -5.01
N CYS A 123 2.47 -11.57 -5.54
CA CYS A 123 2.62 -12.80 -6.34
C CYS A 123 3.48 -13.75 -5.50
N GLY A 124 2.84 -14.77 -4.91
CA GLY A 124 3.51 -15.56 -3.87
C GLY A 124 3.91 -14.67 -2.70
N ASP A 125 5.21 -14.71 -2.36
CA ASP A 125 5.76 -13.88 -1.27
C ASP A 125 6.22 -12.49 -1.72
N ASP A 126 6.19 -12.21 -3.01
CA ASP A 126 6.69 -10.94 -3.55
C ASP A 126 5.58 -9.92 -3.70
N ILE A 127 5.82 -8.71 -3.22
CA ILE A 127 4.92 -7.59 -3.47
C ILE A 127 5.13 -7.12 -4.89
N ILE A 128 4.04 -7.07 -5.68
CA ILE A 128 4.10 -6.59 -7.07
C ILE A 128 3.51 -5.19 -7.23
N TRP A 129 2.66 -4.77 -6.30
CA TRP A 129 1.99 -3.47 -6.39
C TRP A 129 1.59 -2.96 -5.01
N LEU A 130 1.99 -1.71 -4.70
CA LEU A 130 1.35 -0.93 -3.64
C LEU A 130 0.11 -0.31 -4.26
N VAL A 131 -1.05 -0.85 -3.93
CA VAL A 131 -2.31 -0.51 -4.60
C VAL A 131 -2.58 0.99 -4.51
N GLY A 132 -2.79 1.62 -5.67
CA GLY A 132 -2.99 3.06 -5.76
C GLY A 132 -1.71 3.89 -5.68
N GLU A 133 -0.53 3.28 -5.55
CA GLU A 133 0.74 3.99 -5.39
C GLU A 133 1.79 3.64 -6.45
N ARG A 134 2.41 2.46 -6.35
CA ARG A 134 3.50 2.12 -7.26
C ARG A 134 3.64 0.62 -7.45
N VAL A 135 3.99 0.22 -8.67
CA VAL A 135 4.28 -1.18 -9.01
C VAL A 135 5.73 -1.53 -8.68
N ASP A 136 5.99 -2.83 -8.57
CA ASP A 136 7.34 -3.36 -8.42
C ASP A 136 8.04 -3.45 -9.78
N ASN A 137 9.30 -3.06 -9.81
CA ASN A 137 10.09 -3.01 -11.05
C ASN A 137 10.39 -4.38 -11.65
N ARG A 138 10.42 -5.42 -10.81
CA ARG A 138 10.79 -6.78 -11.26
C ARG A 138 9.74 -7.41 -12.18
N PHE A 139 8.51 -6.94 -12.13
CA PHE A 139 7.38 -7.50 -12.88
C PHE A 139 6.92 -6.56 -14.00
N ARG A 140 7.72 -5.59 -14.35
CA ARG A 140 7.38 -4.58 -15.36
C ARG A 140 7.30 -5.16 -16.76
N ILE A 141 6.55 -4.49 -17.61
CA ILE A 141 6.53 -4.75 -19.05
C ILE A 141 7.87 -4.32 -19.64
N ASP A 142 8.46 -5.18 -20.46
CA ASP A 142 9.68 -4.89 -21.20
C ASP A 142 9.55 -5.34 -22.67
N GLU A 143 10.63 -5.23 -23.42
CA GLU A 143 10.65 -5.59 -24.85
C GLU A 143 10.42 -7.07 -25.14
N LYS A 144 10.55 -7.94 -24.13
CA LYS A 144 10.34 -9.39 -24.24
C LYS A 144 8.93 -9.81 -23.83
N THR A 145 8.13 -8.88 -23.36
CA THR A 145 6.79 -9.17 -22.85
C THR A 145 5.88 -9.64 -23.99
N ARG A 146 5.15 -10.73 -23.74
CA ARG A 146 4.19 -11.30 -24.70
C ARG A 146 2.74 -11.06 -24.27
N LYS A 147 2.49 -11.17 -22.98
CA LYS A 147 1.18 -10.96 -22.37
C LYS A 147 1.28 -9.94 -21.26
N VAL A 148 0.24 -9.12 -21.15
CA VAL A 148 0.14 -8.11 -20.11
C VAL A 148 -1.05 -8.44 -19.21
N LEU A 149 -0.83 -8.41 -17.90
CA LEU A 149 -1.92 -8.42 -16.94
C LEU A 149 -2.21 -6.99 -16.52
N VAL A 150 -3.43 -6.55 -16.77
CA VAL A 150 -3.90 -5.22 -16.34
C VAL A 150 -4.79 -5.41 -15.10
N VAL A 151 -4.39 -4.78 -14.01
CA VAL A 151 -5.13 -4.83 -12.73
C VAL A 151 -5.58 -3.42 -12.42
N SER A 152 -6.87 -3.25 -12.19
CA SER A 152 -7.41 -1.93 -11.81
C SER A 152 -8.31 -2.05 -10.60
N THR A 153 -8.35 -0.97 -9.81
CA THR A 153 -9.30 -0.88 -8.70
C THR A 153 -10.66 -0.48 -9.24
N ILE A 154 -11.69 -1.13 -8.71
CA ILE A 154 -13.09 -0.82 -9.07
C ILE A 154 -13.66 0.02 -7.95
N ASP A 155 -14.26 1.16 -8.29
CA ASP A 155 -14.95 2.00 -7.33
C ASP A 155 -16.21 1.27 -6.82
N GLN A 156 -16.43 1.34 -5.52
CA GLN A 156 -17.59 0.77 -4.86
C GLN A 156 -18.68 1.82 -4.64
#